data_81220b03d232fea8f653dea059494329
#
_entry.id   81220b03d232fea8f653dea059494329
#
_cell.length_a   1.000
_cell.length_b   1.000
_cell.length_c   1.000
_cell.angle_alpha   90.00
_cell.angle_beta   90.00
_cell.angle_gamma   90.00
#
_symmetry.space_group_name_H-M   'P 1'
#
loop_
_entity.id
_entity.type
_entity.pdbx_description
1 polymer ?
#
loop_
_entity_poly.entity_id
_entity_poly.type
_entity_poly.pdbx_seq_one_letter_code
_entity_poly.pdbx_strand_id
1 'polypeptide(L)'
;ILAGGTSINDNPAFAAFGGNTGFAHNAARGIANQGMLVPGTAEYNATLAQATSANLPVVNGGSGIFDDTKTYNFELNYDLTDVTEFADFLVGASYRLSELNSGGTIYSDQDGPIEYYEYGAYVQGVKKLFNDKLSLTASMRVDKSEFFDANFTPRLAGLINIDENQNLRFSFQTGFRNPTNQDQYIGLFAGDVTLFGTSPDNIGRYNGTVILDNGSAATFTGDYVFNNALNESNSAANLKYVTPERVTSYDLGYRFKSQGFTLDVSAYYSAYEDKIGSTDVYVPFLDPAGVTLDNYRAFGSYAIYQADSNSDEDLNTYGFSAEASQALSTKLLVNLIYDYNKLDFTPNANSSFEAAFNTPEHTVKAGLFGNFGDISFNVSARHTSEYY
;
A
#
# COMPACT_ATOMS: atom_id res chain seq x y z
N ILE A 1 -22.20 30.68 -10.84
CA ILE A 1 -22.95 30.73 -9.56
C ILE A 1 -23.61 32.10 -9.49
N LEU A 2 -24.93 32.11 -9.50
CA LEU A 2 -25.73 33.31 -9.51
C LEU A 2 -25.91 33.78 -8.06
N ALA A 3 -25.24 34.85 -7.69
CA ALA A 3 -25.40 35.43 -6.36
C ALA A 3 -26.82 36.05 -6.22
N GLY A 4 -27.68 35.42 -5.44
CA GLY A 4 -28.88 35.96 -4.88
C GLY A 4 -30.15 35.96 -5.75
N GLY A 5 -30.15 35.41 -6.95
CA GLY A 5 -31.35 35.31 -7.80
C GLY A 5 -32.06 33.96 -7.62
N THR A 6 -33.39 33.98 -7.54
CA THR A 6 -34.21 32.74 -7.48
C THR A 6 -34.45 32.13 -8.86
N SER A 7 -34.10 32.84 -9.93
CA SER A 7 -34.24 32.41 -11.32
C SER A 7 -33.09 32.95 -12.18
N ILE A 8 -32.71 32.22 -13.20
CA ILE A 8 -31.73 32.67 -14.20
C ILE A 8 -32.20 33.97 -14.90
N ASN A 9 -33.51 34.19 -14.98
CA ASN A 9 -34.11 35.37 -15.61
C ASN A 9 -33.94 36.63 -14.75
N ASP A 10 -33.67 36.49 -13.44
CA ASP A 10 -33.50 37.60 -12.51
C ASP A 10 -32.08 38.14 -12.51
N ASN A 11 -31.19 37.52 -13.26
CA ASN A 11 -29.78 37.91 -13.33
C ASN A 11 -29.59 39.04 -14.36
N PRO A 12 -29.03 40.22 -13.94
CA PRO A 12 -28.80 41.34 -14.85
C PRO A 12 -27.91 40.98 -16.06
N ALA A 13 -26.97 40.04 -15.88
CA ALA A 13 -26.14 39.56 -16.98
C ALA A 13 -26.95 38.77 -18.02
N PHE A 14 -28.01 38.05 -17.61
CA PHE A 14 -28.90 37.36 -18.54
C PHE A 14 -29.76 38.32 -19.35
N ALA A 15 -30.24 39.41 -18.73
CA ALA A 15 -30.98 40.47 -19.41
C ALA A 15 -30.12 41.17 -20.49
N ALA A 16 -28.81 41.29 -20.28
CA ALA A 16 -27.88 41.88 -21.25
C ALA A 16 -27.78 41.05 -22.55
N PHE A 17 -28.11 39.77 -22.52
CA PHE A 17 -28.17 38.90 -23.71
C PHE A 17 -29.56 38.80 -24.34
N GLY A 18 -30.50 39.69 -23.99
CA GLY A 18 -31.83 39.71 -24.56
C GLY A 18 -32.69 38.48 -24.27
N GLY A 19 -32.44 37.77 -23.17
CA GLY A 19 -33.13 36.53 -22.79
C GLY A 19 -32.76 35.29 -23.61
N ASN A 20 -31.79 35.37 -24.50
CA ASN A 20 -31.36 34.24 -25.33
C ASN A 20 -30.33 33.39 -24.59
N THR A 21 -30.80 32.28 -24.00
CA THR A 21 -29.94 31.34 -23.24
C THR A 21 -28.82 30.73 -24.09
N GLY A 22 -29.11 30.43 -25.36
CA GLY A 22 -28.11 29.87 -26.28
C GLY A 22 -26.95 30.82 -26.55
N PHE A 23 -27.27 32.10 -26.73
CA PHE A 23 -26.27 33.15 -26.93
C PHE A 23 -25.44 33.38 -25.65
N ALA A 24 -26.10 33.42 -24.48
CA ALA A 24 -25.43 33.57 -23.19
C ALA A 24 -24.48 32.37 -22.90
N HIS A 25 -24.91 31.15 -23.20
CA HIS A 25 -24.05 29.95 -23.07
C HIS A 25 -22.86 29.97 -24.02
N ASN A 26 -23.05 30.39 -25.27
CA ASN A 26 -21.97 30.49 -26.23
C ASN A 26 -20.95 31.57 -25.84
N ALA A 27 -21.41 32.72 -25.34
CA ALA A 27 -20.54 33.77 -24.83
C ALA A 27 -19.74 33.31 -23.60
N ALA A 28 -20.41 32.65 -22.65
CA ALA A 28 -19.76 32.07 -21.48
C ALA A 28 -18.73 31.01 -21.85
N ARG A 29 -19.04 30.11 -22.81
CA ARG A 29 -18.08 29.14 -23.35
C ARG A 29 -16.91 29.82 -24.03
N GLY A 30 -17.14 30.87 -24.81
CA GLY A 30 -16.08 31.64 -25.47
C GLY A 30 -15.08 32.21 -24.46
N ILE A 31 -15.56 32.65 -23.28
CA ILE A 31 -14.70 33.14 -22.20
C ILE A 31 -14.02 31.97 -21.47
N ALA A 32 -14.78 30.94 -21.11
CA ALA A 32 -14.25 29.78 -20.39
C ALA A 32 -13.22 28.99 -21.21
N ASN A 33 -13.35 29.00 -22.54
CA ASN A 33 -12.46 28.31 -23.46
C ASN A 33 -11.26 29.17 -23.92
N GLN A 34 -11.11 30.39 -23.41
CA GLN A 34 -9.92 31.20 -23.70
C GLN A 34 -8.67 30.52 -23.16
N GLY A 35 -7.75 30.19 -24.06
CA GLY A 35 -6.55 29.42 -23.73
C GLY A 35 -6.75 27.90 -23.64
N MET A 36 -7.98 27.41 -23.83
CA MET A 36 -8.23 25.97 -23.83
C MET A 36 -7.84 25.34 -25.17
N LEU A 37 -7.08 24.28 -25.11
CA LEU A 37 -6.69 23.48 -26.28
C LEU A 37 -7.92 22.69 -26.79
N VAL A 38 -8.45 23.08 -27.93
CA VAL A 38 -9.65 22.47 -28.51
C VAL A 38 -9.25 21.24 -29.35
N PRO A 39 -9.79 20.03 -29.07
CA PRO A 39 -9.49 18.83 -29.83
C PRO A 39 -9.67 19.03 -31.34
N GLY A 40 -8.66 18.62 -32.12
CA GLY A 40 -8.65 18.73 -33.58
C GLY A 40 -8.03 20.04 -34.12
N THR A 41 -7.71 21.02 -33.29
CA THR A 41 -6.95 22.19 -33.70
C THR A 41 -5.46 21.88 -33.86
N ALA A 42 -4.75 22.68 -34.64
CA ALA A 42 -3.31 22.52 -34.82
C ALA A 42 -2.55 22.66 -33.49
N GLU A 43 -2.97 23.60 -32.63
CA GLU A 43 -2.41 23.82 -31.31
C GLU A 43 -2.62 22.62 -30.39
N TYR A 44 -3.86 22.09 -30.35
CA TYR A 44 -4.16 20.86 -29.58
C TYR A 44 -3.30 19.70 -30.04
N ASN A 45 -3.23 19.45 -31.37
CA ASN A 45 -2.46 18.34 -31.90
C ASN A 45 -0.97 18.49 -31.67
N ALA A 46 -0.41 19.71 -31.74
CA ALA A 46 0.97 19.98 -31.42
C ALA A 46 1.28 19.75 -29.94
N THR A 47 0.42 20.22 -29.03
CA THR A 47 0.56 20.02 -27.60
C THR A 47 0.38 18.55 -27.22
N LEU A 48 -0.60 17.86 -27.85
CA LEU A 48 -0.78 16.44 -27.65
C LEU A 48 0.45 15.63 -28.09
N ALA A 49 1.01 15.95 -29.27
CA ALA A 49 2.23 15.31 -29.75
C ALA A 49 3.43 15.56 -28.82
N GLN A 50 3.53 16.76 -28.26
CA GLN A 50 4.56 17.10 -27.27
C GLN A 50 4.31 16.33 -25.96
N ALA A 51 3.07 16.33 -25.43
CA ALA A 51 2.72 15.65 -24.18
C ALA A 51 2.88 14.12 -24.27
N THR A 52 2.65 13.54 -25.45
CA THR A 52 2.79 12.10 -25.68
C THR A 52 4.18 11.67 -26.16
N SER A 53 5.12 12.62 -26.27
CA SER A 53 6.50 12.30 -26.62
C SER A 53 7.16 11.49 -25.50
N ALA A 54 7.64 10.29 -25.84
CA ALA A 54 8.32 9.41 -24.88
C ALA A 54 9.60 10.01 -24.26
N ASN A 55 10.13 11.09 -24.86
CA ASN A 55 11.37 11.72 -24.44
C ASN A 55 11.17 12.96 -23.54
N LEU A 56 9.93 13.32 -23.21
CA LEU A 56 9.65 14.48 -22.35
C LEU A 56 9.08 14.03 -21.02
N PRO A 57 9.83 14.19 -19.91
CA PRO A 57 9.30 14.00 -18.57
C PRO A 57 8.09 14.89 -18.29
N VAL A 58 7.25 14.50 -17.31
CA VAL A 58 6.04 15.25 -16.90
C VAL A 58 6.38 16.72 -16.56
N VAL A 59 7.49 16.97 -15.90
CA VAL A 59 7.99 18.32 -15.55
C VAL A 59 8.21 19.22 -16.78
N ASN A 60 8.43 18.64 -17.94
CA ASN A 60 8.59 19.36 -19.22
C ASN A 60 7.33 19.34 -20.09
N GLY A 61 6.16 19.00 -19.50
CA GLY A 61 4.88 18.95 -20.18
C GLY A 61 4.66 17.71 -21.03
N GLY A 62 5.48 16.67 -20.85
CA GLY A 62 5.31 15.37 -21.47
C GLY A 62 4.55 14.37 -20.58
N SER A 63 4.21 13.20 -21.13
CA SER A 63 3.67 12.05 -20.41
C SER A 63 4.60 10.83 -20.49
N GLY A 64 5.87 11.08 -20.80
CA GLY A 64 6.86 10.03 -21.01
C GLY A 64 7.34 9.42 -19.70
N ILE A 65 6.57 8.45 -19.18
CA ILE A 65 7.02 7.56 -18.13
C ILE A 65 7.64 6.33 -18.82
N PHE A 66 8.89 6.06 -18.48
CA PHE A 66 9.65 4.92 -18.99
C PHE A 66 10.00 4.00 -17.81
N ASP A 67 9.86 2.70 -17.99
CA ASP A 67 10.26 1.68 -17.01
C ASP A 67 10.77 0.42 -17.74
N ASP A 68 12.06 0.18 -17.63
CA ASP A 68 12.74 -1.05 -18.08
C ASP A 68 13.40 -1.74 -16.87
N THR A 69 12.75 -1.65 -15.72
CA THR A 69 13.18 -2.30 -14.46
C THR A 69 13.20 -3.80 -14.64
N LYS A 70 14.25 -4.45 -14.17
CA LYS A 70 14.44 -5.90 -14.23
C LYS A 70 14.67 -6.46 -12.84
N THR A 71 14.11 -7.65 -12.63
CA THR A 71 14.34 -8.40 -11.39
C THR A 71 14.74 -9.84 -11.75
N TYR A 72 15.87 -10.27 -11.23
CA TYR A 72 16.38 -11.62 -11.39
C TYR A 72 16.26 -12.36 -10.07
N ASN A 73 15.49 -13.45 -10.06
CA ASN A 73 15.27 -14.27 -8.88
C ASN A 73 15.88 -15.65 -9.07
N PHE A 74 16.60 -16.11 -8.06
CA PHE A 74 17.10 -17.47 -7.95
C PHE A 74 16.64 -18.05 -6.62
N GLU A 75 16.06 -19.27 -6.66
CA GLU A 75 15.61 -19.99 -5.48
C GLU A 75 16.08 -21.45 -5.53
N LEU A 76 16.55 -21.96 -4.39
CA LEU A 76 16.92 -23.34 -4.18
C LEU A 76 16.20 -23.87 -2.95
N ASN A 77 15.50 -24.99 -3.11
CA ASN A 77 14.87 -25.71 -2.02
C ASN A 77 15.33 -27.16 -2.07
N TYR A 78 15.70 -27.73 -0.92
CA TYR A 78 16.14 -29.11 -0.82
C TYR A 78 15.43 -29.79 0.35
N ASP A 79 14.75 -30.91 0.03
CA ASP A 79 14.03 -31.74 0.98
C ASP A 79 15.01 -32.81 1.53
N LEU A 80 15.14 -32.84 2.85
CA LEU A 80 15.98 -33.73 3.61
C LEU A 80 15.18 -34.80 4.35
N THR A 81 13.90 -34.99 4.06
CA THR A 81 13.00 -35.91 4.78
C THR A 81 13.56 -37.31 4.82
N ASP A 82 14.11 -37.83 3.71
CA ASP A 82 14.69 -39.18 3.63
C ASP A 82 16.13 -39.26 4.19
N VAL A 83 16.73 -38.16 4.62
CA VAL A 83 18.12 -38.11 5.10
C VAL A 83 18.19 -38.22 6.61
N THR A 84 17.14 -37.85 7.33
CA THR A 84 17.12 -37.84 8.79
C THR A 84 15.91 -38.59 9.34
N GLU A 85 16.12 -39.47 10.33
CA GLU A 85 15.03 -40.15 11.06
C GLU A 85 14.43 -39.29 12.17
N PHE A 86 15.10 -38.20 12.54
CA PHE A 86 14.70 -37.37 13.68
C PHE A 86 13.46 -36.50 13.37
N ALA A 87 13.42 -35.86 12.21
CA ALA A 87 12.36 -34.98 11.74
C ALA A 87 12.49 -34.77 10.22
N ASP A 88 11.42 -34.35 9.58
CA ASP A 88 11.39 -33.98 8.18
C ASP A 88 11.98 -32.57 8.04
N PHE A 89 13.12 -32.41 7.39
CA PHE A 89 13.78 -31.14 7.22
C PHE A 89 13.67 -30.63 5.78
N LEU A 90 13.38 -29.33 5.65
CA LEU A 90 13.45 -28.58 4.41
C LEU A 90 14.42 -27.42 4.60
N VAL A 91 15.35 -27.24 3.67
CA VAL A 91 16.29 -26.11 3.66
C VAL A 91 16.15 -25.36 2.33
N GLY A 92 16.39 -24.08 2.35
CA GLY A 92 16.35 -23.30 1.10
C GLY A 92 17.18 -22.03 1.19
N ALA A 93 17.48 -21.51 0.00
CA ALA A 93 18.19 -20.26 -0.17
C ALA A 93 17.56 -19.47 -1.34
N SER A 94 17.61 -18.17 -1.26
CA SER A 94 17.14 -17.28 -2.30
C SER A 94 18.14 -16.15 -2.56
N TYR A 95 18.20 -15.71 -3.80
CA TYR A 95 18.94 -14.53 -4.22
C TYR A 95 18.09 -13.74 -5.19
N ARG A 96 18.04 -12.43 -5.00
CA ARG A 96 17.35 -11.48 -5.89
C ARG A 96 18.29 -10.35 -6.22
N LEU A 97 18.35 -10.00 -7.50
CA LEU A 97 18.99 -8.80 -8.01
C LEU A 97 17.90 -7.92 -8.65
N SER A 98 17.80 -6.68 -8.23
CA SER A 98 16.93 -5.68 -8.83
C SER A 98 17.79 -4.65 -9.57
N GLU A 99 17.39 -4.32 -10.81
CA GLU A 99 17.97 -3.30 -11.67
C GLU A 99 16.86 -2.32 -12.01
N LEU A 100 16.82 -1.16 -11.33
CA LEU A 100 15.83 -0.11 -11.59
C LEU A 100 16.32 0.74 -12.73
N ASN A 101 15.54 0.87 -13.79
CA ASN A 101 15.90 1.63 -14.98
C ASN A 101 14.67 2.37 -15.52
N SER A 102 14.49 3.60 -15.06
CA SER A 102 13.43 4.50 -15.53
C SER A 102 13.97 5.71 -16.28
N GLY A 103 15.30 5.85 -16.37
CA GLY A 103 15.93 7.03 -16.97
C GLY A 103 15.55 8.33 -16.27
N GLY A 104 15.31 8.30 -14.97
CA GLY A 104 14.90 9.43 -14.14
C GLY A 104 13.41 9.80 -14.24
N THR A 105 12.57 8.97 -14.86
CA THR A 105 11.14 9.29 -15.01
C THR A 105 10.28 8.80 -13.83
N ILE A 106 10.77 7.81 -13.08
CA ILE A 106 10.09 7.26 -11.90
C ILE A 106 11.05 7.28 -10.71
N TYR A 107 12.24 6.72 -10.89
CA TYR A 107 13.27 6.60 -9.86
C TYR A 107 14.36 7.65 -10.03
N SER A 108 15.15 7.88 -9.00
CA SER A 108 16.30 8.81 -9.07
C SER A 108 17.51 8.14 -9.78
N ASP A 109 17.27 7.62 -10.98
CA ASP A 109 18.23 6.86 -11.80
C ASP A 109 18.67 7.60 -13.08
N GLN A 110 18.58 8.94 -13.08
CA GLN A 110 19.00 9.79 -14.21
C GLN A 110 20.48 9.61 -14.58
N ASP A 111 21.32 9.21 -13.64
CA ASP A 111 22.76 8.97 -13.85
C ASP A 111 23.09 7.52 -14.23
N GLY A 112 22.07 6.68 -14.39
CA GLY A 112 22.14 5.26 -14.74
C GLY A 112 21.34 4.37 -13.80
N PRO A 113 21.13 3.11 -14.19
CA PRO A 113 20.34 2.16 -13.41
C PRO A 113 20.81 2.01 -11.97
N ILE A 114 19.87 1.78 -11.05
CA ILE A 114 20.14 1.49 -9.65
C ILE A 114 20.07 -0.04 -9.46
N GLU A 115 21.19 -0.63 -9.07
CA GLU A 115 21.26 -2.05 -8.81
C GLU A 115 21.37 -2.29 -7.30
N TYR A 116 20.64 -3.28 -6.80
CA TYR A 116 20.79 -3.79 -5.43
C TYR A 116 20.37 -5.25 -5.32
N TYR A 117 20.88 -5.94 -4.30
CA TYR A 117 20.63 -7.36 -4.10
C TYR A 117 20.05 -7.67 -2.73
N GLU A 118 19.33 -8.80 -2.70
CA GLU A 118 18.80 -9.41 -1.50
C GLU A 118 19.12 -10.91 -1.53
N TYR A 119 19.42 -11.46 -0.39
CA TYR A 119 19.58 -12.91 -0.25
C TYR A 119 19.02 -13.42 1.06
N GLY A 120 18.59 -14.66 1.07
CA GLY A 120 18.03 -15.30 2.26
C GLY A 120 18.31 -16.79 2.29
N ALA A 121 18.24 -17.33 3.49
CA ALA A 121 18.30 -18.77 3.70
C ALA A 121 17.35 -19.17 4.83
N TYR A 122 16.83 -20.40 4.76
CA TYR A 122 15.95 -20.91 5.80
C TYR A 122 16.16 -22.39 6.05
N VAL A 123 15.77 -22.80 7.25
CA VAL A 123 15.58 -24.19 7.64
C VAL A 123 14.20 -24.34 8.27
N GLN A 124 13.51 -25.41 7.91
CA GLN A 124 12.24 -25.82 8.52
C GLN A 124 12.34 -27.29 8.92
N GLY A 125 11.87 -27.61 10.12
CA GLY A 125 11.72 -28.97 10.60
C GLY A 125 10.28 -29.26 10.98
N VAL A 126 9.79 -30.45 10.61
CA VAL A 126 8.48 -30.97 11.02
C VAL A 126 8.69 -32.23 11.81
N LYS A 127 8.14 -32.30 13.02
CA LYS A 127 8.23 -33.46 13.92
C LYS A 127 6.84 -33.88 14.37
N LYS A 128 6.55 -35.18 14.14
CA LYS A 128 5.35 -35.83 14.68
C LYS A 128 5.69 -36.54 15.97
N LEU A 129 4.88 -36.37 16.98
CA LEU A 129 5.06 -36.88 18.35
C LEU A 129 3.80 -37.57 18.84
N PHE A 130 3.96 -38.46 19.82
CA PHE A 130 2.85 -39.13 20.49
C PHE A 130 1.89 -39.88 19.54
N ASN A 131 2.45 -40.69 18.62
CA ASN A 131 1.71 -41.42 17.59
C ASN A 131 0.86 -40.46 16.73
N ASP A 132 1.49 -39.42 16.20
CA ASP A 132 0.91 -38.39 15.34
C ASP A 132 -0.16 -37.51 16.00
N LYS A 133 -0.32 -37.60 17.35
CA LYS A 133 -1.24 -36.70 18.06
C LYS A 133 -0.77 -35.26 18.10
N LEU A 134 0.54 -35.04 18.05
CA LEU A 134 1.12 -33.70 17.99
C LEU A 134 2.05 -33.60 16.78
N SER A 135 1.76 -32.68 15.88
CA SER A 135 2.67 -32.28 14.80
C SER A 135 3.21 -30.89 15.10
N LEU A 136 4.52 -30.77 15.23
CA LEU A 136 5.23 -29.50 15.44
C LEU A 136 5.98 -29.11 14.18
N THR A 137 5.87 -27.87 13.76
CA THR A 137 6.67 -27.25 12.72
C THR A 137 7.45 -26.09 13.32
N ALA A 138 8.76 -26.11 13.19
CA ALA A 138 9.62 -25.00 13.56
C ALA A 138 10.45 -24.57 12.35
N SER A 139 10.56 -23.27 12.13
CA SER A 139 11.43 -22.74 11.08
C SER A 139 12.12 -21.46 11.54
N MET A 140 13.29 -21.25 10.94
CA MET A 140 14.07 -20.03 11.05
C MET A 140 14.51 -19.63 9.65
N ARG A 141 14.26 -18.35 9.31
CA ARG A 141 14.74 -17.74 8.08
C ARG A 141 15.58 -16.51 8.43
N VAL A 142 16.62 -16.30 7.69
CA VAL A 142 17.42 -15.08 7.70
C VAL A 142 17.42 -14.49 6.30
N ASP A 143 17.16 -13.18 6.22
CA ASP A 143 17.19 -12.40 4.99
C ASP A 143 18.07 -11.16 5.17
N LYS A 144 18.85 -10.85 4.17
CA LYS A 144 19.73 -9.68 4.13
C LYS A 144 19.57 -8.96 2.81
N SER A 145 19.24 -7.69 2.88
CA SER A 145 19.34 -6.74 1.75
C SER A 145 20.68 -6.03 1.81
N GLU A 146 21.12 -5.48 0.69
CA GLU A 146 22.32 -4.64 0.62
C GLU A 146 22.25 -3.45 1.60
N PHE A 147 21.07 -2.82 1.70
CA PHE A 147 20.87 -1.57 2.44
C PHE A 147 20.36 -1.75 3.87
N PHE A 148 19.79 -2.93 4.21
CA PHE A 148 19.18 -3.16 5.51
C PHE A 148 19.94 -4.26 6.28
N ASP A 149 19.87 -4.19 7.60
CA ASP A 149 20.41 -5.24 8.47
C ASP A 149 19.70 -6.57 8.26
N ALA A 150 20.35 -7.66 8.68
CA ALA A 150 19.78 -8.98 8.56
C ALA A 150 18.53 -9.14 9.43
N ASN A 151 17.45 -9.62 8.83
CA ASN A 151 16.20 -9.92 9.50
C ASN A 151 16.11 -11.41 9.79
N PHE A 152 15.74 -11.76 11.03
CA PHE A 152 15.53 -13.13 11.50
C PHE A 152 14.04 -13.33 11.73
N THR A 153 13.47 -14.35 11.08
CA THR A 153 12.03 -14.64 11.16
C THR A 153 11.79 -16.06 11.67
N PRO A 154 11.72 -16.24 13.01
CA PRO A 154 11.32 -17.50 13.61
C PRO A 154 9.82 -17.77 13.41
N ARG A 155 9.48 -19.03 13.27
CA ARG A 155 8.12 -19.54 13.28
C ARG A 155 8.05 -20.84 14.07
N LEU A 156 6.99 -20.99 14.88
CA LEU A 156 6.62 -22.22 15.55
C LEU A 156 5.12 -22.45 15.35
N ALA A 157 4.74 -23.62 14.87
CA ALA A 157 3.34 -24.00 14.72
C ALA A 157 3.13 -25.42 15.25
N GLY A 158 1.95 -25.66 15.79
CA GLY A 158 1.57 -26.97 16.29
C GLY A 158 0.14 -27.33 15.94
N LEU A 159 -0.07 -28.61 15.64
CA LEU A 159 -1.36 -29.23 15.45
C LEU A 159 -1.49 -30.37 16.45
N ILE A 160 -2.49 -30.29 17.34
CA ILE A 160 -2.81 -31.32 18.31
C ILE A 160 -4.09 -32.01 17.84
N ASN A 161 -4.00 -33.28 17.46
CA ASN A 161 -5.16 -34.12 17.20
C ASN A 161 -5.65 -34.69 18.54
N ILE A 162 -6.72 -34.13 19.08
CA ILE A 162 -7.34 -34.57 20.33
C ILE A 162 -7.94 -35.97 20.11
N ASP A 163 -8.71 -36.10 19.04
CA ASP A 163 -9.23 -37.34 18.50
C ASP A 163 -9.44 -37.22 16.96
N GLU A 164 -10.10 -38.20 16.34
CA GLU A 164 -10.36 -38.21 14.88
C GLU A 164 -11.26 -37.06 14.41
N ASN A 165 -11.96 -36.41 15.33
CA ASN A 165 -12.96 -35.40 15.06
C ASN A 165 -12.56 -34.00 15.52
N GLN A 166 -11.50 -33.90 16.32
CA GLN A 166 -11.12 -32.66 16.98
C GLN A 166 -9.64 -32.39 16.87
N ASN A 167 -9.30 -31.18 16.50
CA ASN A 167 -7.94 -30.69 16.57
C ASN A 167 -7.84 -29.27 17.09
N LEU A 168 -6.73 -28.98 17.75
CA LEU A 168 -6.30 -27.68 18.18
C LEU A 168 -5.05 -27.29 17.39
N ARG A 169 -5.01 -26.08 16.88
CA ARG A 169 -3.83 -25.53 16.19
C ARG A 169 -3.39 -24.23 16.86
N PHE A 170 -2.11 -24.03 16.90
CA PHE A 170 -1.52 -22.76 17.34
C PHE A 170 -0.34 -22.40 16.46
N SER A 171 -0.09 -21.12 16.31
CA SER A 171 1.12 -20.62 15.69
C SER A 171 1.64 -19.35 16.36
N PHE A 172 2.95 -19.22 16.36
CA PHE A 172 3.70 -18.01 16.59
C PHE A 172 4.61 -17.79 15.39
N GLN A 173 4.59 -16.61 14.83
CA GLN A 173 5.47 -16.27 13.72
C GLN A 173 5.85 -14.80 13.75
N THR A 174 7.06 -14.53 13.30
CA THR A 174 7.47 -13.18 12.95
C THR A 174 7.61 -13.07 11.44
N GLY A 175 7.44 -11.86 10.92
CA GLY A 175 7.64 -11.54 9.51
C GLY A 175 8.22 -10.14 9.38
N PHE A 176 8.72 -9.81 8.21
CA PHE A 176 9.13 -8.46 7.86
C PHE A 176 8.77 -8.18 6.40
N ARG A 177 8.72 -6.91 6.05
CA ARG A 177 8.58 -6.44 4.67
C ARG A 177 9.65 -5.38 4.43
N ASN A 178 10.56 -5.65 3.49
CA ASN A 178 11.45 -4.60 3.01
C ASN A 178 10.65 -3.51 2.32
N PRO A 179 11.08 -2.25 2.41
CA PRO A 179 10.55 -1.17 1.59
C PRO A 179 10.57 -1.56 0.11
N THR A 180 9.52 -1.20 -0.63
CA THR A 180 9.45 -1.42 -2.07
C THR A 180 10.48 -0.56 -2.81
N ASN A 181 10.68 -0.82 -4.11
CA ASN A 181 11.50 0.05 -4.95
C ASN A 181 11.04 1.52 -4.92
N GLN A 182 9.72 1.71 -4.82
CA GLN A 182 9.13 3.04 -4.74
C GLN A 182 9.43 3.67 -3.39
N ASP A 183 9.14 3.00 -2.28
CA ASP A 183 9.43 3.52 -0.93
C ASP A 183 10.90 3.95 -0.80
N GLN A 184 11.80 3.29 -1.52
CA GLN A 184 13.24 3.54 -1.47
C GLN A 184 13.70 4.61 -2.44
N TYR A 185 13.27 4.59 -3.72
CA TYR A 185 13.93 5.27 -4.83
C TYR A 185 13.03 6.16 -5.67
N ILE A 186 11.73 6.27 -5.37
CA ILE A 186 10.86 7.12 -6.18
C ILE A 186 11.30 8.58 -6.11
N GLY A 187 11.26 9.24 -7.28
CA GLY A 187 11.57 10.66 -7.43
C GLY A 187 10.63 11.27 -8.48
N LEU A 188 9.33 10.97 -8.40
CA LEU A 188 8.35 11.25 -9.44
C LEU A 188 7.54 12.50 -9.12
N PHE A 189 7.63 13.53 -9.99
CA PHE A 189 6.71 14.65 -9.97
C PHE A 189 5.36 14.26 -10.59
N ALA A 190 4.31 14.23 -9.77
CA ALA A 190 2.96 13.82 -10.16
C ALA A 190 1.99 15.00 -10.34
N GLY A 191 2.52 16.19 -10.68
CA GLY A 191 1.74 17.42 -10.88
C GLY A 191 1.75 18.32 -9.65
N ASP A 192 0.87 18.10 -8.68
CA ASP A 192 0.79 18.93 -7.48
C ASP A 192 1.71 18.44 -6.35
N VAL A 193 2.18 17.21 -6.42
CA VAL A 193 3.02 16.56 -5.41
C VAL A 193 4.17 15.81 -6.06
N THR A 194 5.30 15.75 -5.37
CA THR A 194 6.43 14.88 -5.74
C THR A 194 6.49 13.69 -4.80
N LEU A 195 6.39 12.48 -5.34
CA LEU A 195 6.62 11.25 -4.59
C LEU A 195 8.12 11.10 -4.35
N PHE A 196 8.50 10.84 -3.10
CA PHE A 196 9.88 10.88 -2.67
C PHE A 196 10.25 9.70 -1.76
N GLY A 197 11.03 8.78 -2.31
CA GLY A 197 11.60 7.66 -1.57
C GLY A 197 12.72 8.11 -0.63
N THR A 198 12.74 7.59 0.59
CA THR A 198 13.65 8.08 1.64
C THR A 198 14.77 7.11 1.99
N SER A 199 15.20 6.23 1.09
CA SER A 199 16.44 5.47 1.34
C SER A 199 17.66 6.40 1.40
N PRO A 200 18.69 6.09 2.20
CA PRO A 200 19.91 6.91 2.27
C PRO A 200 20.57 7.12 0.91
N ASP A 201 20.57 6.10 0.05
CA ASP A 201 21.12 6.16 -1.29
C ASP A 201 20.30 7.09 -2.19
N ASN A 202 18.95 7.05 -2.12
CA ASN A 202 18.08 7.95 -2.89
C ASN A 202 18.26 9.42 -2.49
N ILE A 203 18.43 9.69 -1.19
CA ILE A 203 18.69 11.05 -0.70
C ILE A 203 19.92 11.65 -1.40
N GLY A 204 20.98 10.87 -1.59
CA GLY A 204 22.17 11.31 -2.32
C GLY A 204 22.00 11.44 -3.84
N ARG A 205 21.07 10.69 -4.43
CA ARG A 205 20.83 10.63 -5.88
C ARG A 205 19.81 11.65 -6.37
N TYR A 206 18.77 11.90 -5.57
CA TYR A 206 17.65 12.73 -5.99
C TYR A 206 18.09 14.15 -6.30
N ASN A 207 17.76 14.59 -7.51
CA ASN A 207 17.94 15.95 -7.99
C ASN A 207 16.76 16.31 -8.90
N GLY A 208 15.61 16.58 -8.29
CA GLY A 208 14.34 16.76 -8.98
C GLY A 208 14.00 18.21 -9.24
N THR A 209 13.38 18.49 -10.38
CA THR A 209 12.78 19.78 -10.69
C THR A 209 11.26 19.68 -10.51
N VAL A 210 10.69 20.59 -9.76
CA VAL A 210 9.24 20.71 -9.54
C VAL A 210 8.73 22.02 -10.14
N ILE A 211 7.49 22.02 -10.57
CA ILE A 211 6.79 23.23 -11.00
C ILE A 211 6.03 23.79 -9.78
N LEU A 212 6.29 25.04 -9.50
CA LEU A 212 5.70 25.76 -8.38
C LEU A 212 4.33 26.34 -8.76
N ASP A 213 3.50 26.65 -7.77
CA ASP A 213 2.16 27.24 -7.96
C ASP A 213 2.14 28.50 -8.83
N ASN A 214 3.24 29.25 -8.83
CA ASN A 214 3.41 30.43 -9.69
C ASN A 214 3.86 30.09 -11.11
N GLY A 215 4.00 28.81 -11.47
CA GLY A 215 4.41 28.34 -12.78
C GLY A 215 5.93 28.38 -13.01
N SER A 216 6.75 28.81 -12.05
CA SER A 216 8.20 28.73 -12.15
C SER A 216 8.72 27.33 -11.81
N ALA A 217 9.95 27.00 -12.23
CA ALA A 217 10.59 25.74 -11.89
C ALA A 217 11.64 25.95 -10.79
N ALA A 218 11.69 25.02 -9.83
CA ALA A 218 12.75 24.96 -8.83
C ALA A 218 13.35 23.56 -8.77
N THR A 219 14.67 23.48 -8.55
CA THR A 219 15.38 22.19 -8.42
C THR A 219 15.77 21.98 -6.97
N PHE A 220 15.50 20.78 -6.47
CA PHE A 220 15.78 20.35 -5.11
C PHE A 220 16.66 19.12 -5.10
N THR A 221 17.70 19.12 -4.26
CA THR A 221 18.46 17.90 -3.97
C THR A 221 17.72 17.10 -2.88
N GLY A 222 17.95 15.79 -2.85
CA GLY A 222 17.35 14.94 -1.81
C GLY A 222 17.77 15.36 -0.40
N ASP A 223 19.03 15.72 -0.20
CA ASP A 223 19.51 16.25 1.09
C ASP A 223 18.75 17.51 1.51
N TYR A 224 18.46 18.41 0.57
CA TYR A 224 17.68 19.60 0.90
C TYR A 224 16.25 19.26 1.28
N VAL A 225 15.57 18.41 0.51
CA VAL A 225 14.22 17.94 0.81
C VAL A 225 14.17 17.28 2.19
N PHE A 226 15.06 16.32 2.44
CA PHE A 226 15.08 15.54 3.66
C PHE A 226 15.32 16.37 4.94
N ASN A 227 16.20 17.37 4.86
CA ASN A 227 16.61 18.17 6.02
C ASN A 227 15.74 19.42 6.25
N ASN A 228 14.99 19.89 5.25
CA ASN A 228 14.21 21.13 5.32
C ASN A 228 12.70 20.93 5.21
N ALA A 229 12.23 19.68 5.21
CA ALA A 229 10.83 19.36 5.19
C ALA A 229 10.09 19.86 6.45
N LEU A 230 8.94 20.49 6.25
CA LEU A 230 8.04 20.98 7.29
C LEU A 230 6.74 20.17 7.27
N ASN A 231 6.16 19.92 8.43
CA ASN A 231 4.81 19.37 8.56
C ASN A 231 3.74 20.47 8.44
N GLU A 232 2.46 20.09 8.46
CA GLU A 232 1.34 21.03 8.40
C GLU A 232 1.32 22.08 9.51
N SER A 233 1.91 21.77 10.66
CA SER A 233 2.02 22.69 11.81
C SER A 233 3.22 23.64 11.70
N ASN A 234 3.88 23.70 10.56
CA ASN A 234 5.05 24.54 10.29
C ASN A 234 6.27 24.23 11.22
N SER A 235 6.38 22.97 11.62
CA SER A 235 7.50 22.45 12.37
C SER A 235 8.33 21.53 11.49
N ALA A 236 9.60 21.29 11.85
CA ALA A 236 10.42 20.33 11.15
C ALA A 236 9.70 18.95 11.08
N ALA A 237 9.60 18.39 9.90
CA ALA A 237 8.94 17.10 9.70
C ALA A 237 9.76 15.95 10.31
N ASN A 238 11.09 16.14 10.47
CA ASN A 238 12.01 15.12 11.01
C ASN A 238 11.89 13.79 10.26
N LEU A 239 11.93 13.85 8.93
CA LEU A 239 11.88 12.66 8.10
C LEU A 239 12.90 11.62 8.54
N LYS A 240 12.50 10.35 8.49
CA LYS A 240 13.37 9.21 8.76
C LYS A 240 13.64 8.45 7.47
N TYR A 241 14.75 7.76 7.43
CA TYR A 241 15.00 6.80 6.36
C TYR A 241 14.02 5.64 6.47
N VAL A 242 13.47 5.24 5.33
CA VAL A 242 12.62 4.05 5.28
C VAL A 242 13.41 2.80 5.62
N THR A 243 12.85 1.97 6.51
CA THR A 243 13.43 0.70 6.97
C THR A 243 12.41 -0.42 6.90
N PRO A 244 12.82 -1.71 6.98
CA PRO A 244 11.88 -2.81 6.95
C PRO A 244 10.86 -2.75 8.09
N GLU A 245 9.58 -2.85 7.75
CA GLU A 245 8.52 -3.07 8.74
C GLU A 245 8.51 -4.50 9.26
N ARG A 246 8.05 -4.71 10.49
CA ARG A 246 8.01 -6.00 11.15
C ARG A 246 6.62 -6.34 11.66
N VAL A 247 6.34 -7.63 11.73
CA VAL A 247 5.11 -8.12 12.33
C VAL A 247 5.39 -9.34 13.20
N THR A 248 4.75 -9.39 14.35
CA THR A 248 4.70 -10.57 15.23
C THR A 248 3.25 -11.02 15.35
N SER A 249 2.98 -12.27 14.99
CA SER A 249 1.61 -12.81 14.97
C SER A 249 1.48 -14.06 15.83
N TYR A 250 0.35 -14.17 16.50
CA TYR A 250 -0.10 -15.32 17.28
C TYR A 250 -1.45 -15.77 16.77
N ASP A 251 -1.62 -17.07 16.55
CA ASP A 251 -2.86 -17.67 16.12
C ASP A 251 -3.21 -18.86 17.00
N LEU A 252 -4.51 -19.02 17.28
CA LEU A 252 -5.07 -20.17 17.96
C LEU A 252 -6.34 -20.59 17.23
N GLY A 253 -6.50 -21.87 16.95
CA GLY A 253 -7.69 -22.38 16.27
C GLY A 253 -8.12 -23.75 16.82
N TYR A 254 -9.41 -23.99 16.77
CA TYR A 254 -10.02 -25.26 17.15
C TYR A 254 -11.00 -25.71 16.06
N ARG A 255 -10.93 -26.95 15.68
CA ARG A 255 -11.83 -27.59 14.74
C ARG A 255 -12.50 -28.82 15.35
N PHE A 256 -13.81 -28.90 15.15
CA PHE A 256 -14.64 -30.03 15.53
C PHE A 256 -15.49 -30.50 14.34
N LYS A 257 -15.62 -31.82 14.19
CA LYS A 257 -16.46 -32.43 13.15
C LYS A 257 -17.22 -33.60 13.74
N SER A 258 -18.55 -33.66 13.54
CA SER A 258 -19.40 -34.78 13.98
C SER A 258 -20.67 -34.86 13.16
N GLN A 259 -21.04 -36.05 12.65
CA GLN A 259 -22.31 -36.35 12.03
C GLN A 259 -22.85 -35.27 11.04
N GLY A 260 -21.98 -34.80 10.14
CA GLY A 260 -22.37 -33.77 9.18
C GLY A 260 -22.33 -32.33 9.70
N PHE A 261 -21.96 -32.12 10.97
CA PHE A 261 -21.66 -30.82 11.54
C PHE A 261 -20.14 -30.58 11.54
N THR A 262 -19.71 -29.39 11.14
CA THR A 262 -18.32 -28.92 11.26
C THR A 262 -18.33 -27.56 11.91
N LEU A 263 -17.48 -27.38 12.92
CA LEU A 263 -17.20 -26.09 13.54
C LEU A 263 -15.69 -25.82 13.40
N ASP A 264 -15.34 -24.66 12.91
CA ASP A 264 -13.97 -24.16 12.91
C ASP A 264 -13.97 -22.77 13.54
N VAL A 265 -13.19 -22.59 14.59
CA VAL A 265 -13.02 -21.29 15.25
C VAL A 265 -11.53 -20.95 15.32
N SER A 266 -11.20 -19.70 15.10
CA SER A 266 -9.82 -19.21 15.22
C SER A 266 -9.80 -17.79 15.74
N ALA A 267 -8.73 -17.44 16.44
CA ALA A 267 -8.44 -16.10 16.88
C ALA A 267 -6.99 -15.77 16.54
N TYR A 268 -6.71 -14.49 16.25
CA TYR A 268 -5.38 -14.01 15.98
C TYR A 268 -5.11 -12.67 16.67
N TYR A 269 -3.83 -12.40 16.90
CA TYR A 269 -3.30 -11.12 17.30
C TYR A 269 -2.01 -10.86 16.53
N SER A 270 -1.86 -9.66 15.94
CA SER A 270 -0.67 -9.24 15.22
C SER A 270 -0.24 -7.86 15.66
N ALA A 271 1.01 -7.73 16.07
CA ALA A 271 1.66 -6.46 16.41
C ALA A 271 2.60 -6.06 15.26
N TYR A 272 2.45 -4.84 14.77
CA TYR A 272 3.27 -4.26 13.70
C TYR A 272 4.16 -3.18 14.29
N GLU A 273 5.42 -3.21 13.92
CA GLU A 273 6.45 -2.24 14.26
C GLU A 273 7.01 -1.63 12.98
N ASP A 274 7.44 -0.37 13.05
CA ASP A 274 8.05 0.33 11.92
C ASP A 274 7.20 0.29 10.64
N LYS A 275 5.88 0.43 10.75
CA LYS A 275 4.96 0.36 9.61
C LYS A 275 5.32 1.39 8.56
N ILE A 276 5.53 0.96 7.30
CA ILE A 276 5.84 1.86 6.19
C ILE A 276 4.56 2.55 5.72
N GLY A 277 4.64 3.86 5.56
CA GLY A 277 3.59 4.72 5.04
C GLY A 277 4.18 5.98 4.41
N SER A 278 3.31 6.86 3.93
CA SER A 278 3.69 8.12 3.31
C SER A 278 3.23 9.29 4.15
N THR A 279 3.99 10.36 4.14
CA THR A 279 3.69 11.61 4.85
C THR A 279 3.85 12.79 3.91
N ASP A 280 2.84 13.65 3.83
CA ASP A 280 2.92 14.89 3.09
C ASP A 280 3.76 15.92 3.85
N VAL A 281 4.73 16.49 3.17
CA VAL A 281 5.63 17.50 3.72
C VAL A 281 5.78 18.69 2.75
N TYR A 282 6.08 19.84 3.32
CA TYR A 282 6.22 21.09 2.61
C TYR A 282 7.68 21.53 2.63
N VAL A 283 8.28 21.64 1.46
CA VAL A 283 9.70 21.99 1.34
C VAL A 283 9.85 23.41 0.80
N PRO A 284 10.26 24.36 1.64
CA PRO A 284 10.47 25.74 1.23
C PRO A 284 11.68 25.85 0.31
N PHE A 285 11.64 26.75 -0.66
CA PHE A 285 12.79 27.04 -1.56
C PHE A 285 13.37 28.44 -1.34
N LEU A 286 12.89 29.16 -0.37
CA LEU A 286 13.57 30.35 0.16
C LEU A 286 14.13 30.01 1.53
N ASP A 287 15.21 30.69 1.95
CA ASP A 287 15.80 30.53 3.28
C ASP A 287 14.70 30.52 4.35
N PRO A 288 14.52 29.40 5.08
CA PRO A 288 13.43 29.27 6.05
C PRO A 288 13.56 30.19 7.27
N ALA A 289 14.68 30.93 7.41
CA ALA A 289 14.91 31.82 8.54
C ALA A 289 13.89 32.95 8.59
N GLY A 290 12.85 32.74 9.43
CA GLY A 290 11.84 33.76 9.71
C GLY A 290 10.60 33.74 8.83
N VAL A 291 10.42 32.76 7.96
CA VAL A 291 9.22 32.60 7.12
C VAL A 291 8.38 31.44 7.64
N THR A 292 7.10 31.65 7.85
CA THR A 292 6.15 30.61 8.30
C THR A 292 5.55 29.86 7.11
N LEU A 293 5.05 28.63 7.35
CA LEU A 293 4.36 27.86 6.30
C LEU A 293 3.20 28.64 5.67
N ASP A 294 2.46 29.44 6.46
CA ASP A 294 1.39 30.27 5.94
C ASP A 294 1.90 31.35 4.96
N ASN A 295 3.08 31.90 5.22
CA ASN A 295 3.73 32.82 4.30
C ASN A 295 4.17 32.10 3.02
N TYR A 296 4.70 30.88 3.11
CA TYR A 296 5.02 30.07 1.95
C TYR A 296 3.79 29.74 1.13
N ARG A 297 2.69 29.33 1.76
CA ARG A 297 1.40 29.07 1.10
C ARG A 297 0.85 30.32 0.40
N ALA A 298 0.91 31.48 1.06
CA ALA A 298 0.42 32.73 0.50
C ALA A 298 1.21 33.21 -0.73
N PHE A 299 2.49 32.83 -0.85
CA PHE A 299 3.39 33.29 -1.94
C PHE A 299 3.76 32.19 -2.93
N GLY A 300 3.22 30.97 -2.78
CA GLY A 300 3.56 29.84 -3.63
C GLY A 300 5.06 29.51 -3.59
N SER A 301 5.68 29.57 -2.41
CA SER A 301 7.13 29.45 -2.23
C SER A 301 7.53 28.12 -1.60
N TYR A 302 6.76 27.08 -1.75
CA TYR A 302 7.05 25.71 -1.30
C TYR A 302 6.70 24.69 -2.37
N ALA A 303 7.32 23.52 -2.26
CA ALA A 303 6.92 22.32 -3.01
C ALA A 303 6.35 21.29 -2.06
N ILE A 304 5.35 20.55 -2.50
CA ILE A 304 4.75 19.46 -1.73
C ILE A 304 5.46 18.16 -2.12
N TYR A 305 5.90 17.44 -1.11
CA TYR A 305 6.47 16.10 -1.25
C TYR A 305 5.65 15.12 -0.43
N GLN A 306 5.37 13.96 -1.02
CA GLN A 306 4.89 12.79 -0.30
C GLN A 306 6.08 11.88 -0.07
N ALA A 307 6.60 11.91 1.16
CA ALA A 307 7.79 11.16 1.55
C ALA A 307 7.41 9.83 2.21
N ASP A 308 8.01 8.74 1.72
CA ASP A 308 7.83 7.43 2.32
C ASP A 308 8.71 7.31 3.58
N SER A 309 8.14 6.82 4.66
CA SER A 309 8.80 6.76 5.97
C SER A 309 8.15 5.68 6.84
N ASN A 310 8.83 5.29 7.92
CA ASN A 310 8.22 4.44 8.93
C ASN A 310 7.44 5.27 9.94
N SER A 311 6.27 4.77 10.33
CA SER A 311 5.51 5.34 11.45
C SER A 311 6.21 5.09 12.77
N ASP A 312 6.18 6.10 13.66
CA ASP A 312 6.60 5.95 15.06
C ASP A 312 5.51 5.31 15.94
N GLU A 313 4.39 4.93 15.34
CA GLU A 313 3.21 4.45 16.05
C GLU A 313 3.09 2.94 15.93
N ASP A 314 2.89 2.29 17.08
CA ASP A 314 2.58 0.86 17.12
C ASP A 314 1.17 0.63 16.61
N LEU A 315 1.03 -0.39 15.78
CA LEU A 315 -0.24 -0.77 15.19
C LEU A 315 -0.51 -2.25 15.49
N ASN A 316 -1.68 -2.52 16.08
CA ASN A 316 -2.06 -3.88 16.40
C ASN A 316 -3.35 -4.25 15.68
N THR A 317 -3.43 -5.50 15.25
CA THR A 317 -4.68 -6.07 14.73
C THR A 317 -5.03 -7.33 15.49
N TYR A 318 -6.29 -7.53 15.77
CA TYR A 318 -6.77 -8.77 16.36
C TYR A 318 -8.17 -9.11 15.85
N GLY A 319 -8.49 -10.37 15.94
CA GLY A 319 -9.80 -10.79 15.51
C GLY A 319 -10.06 -12.26 15.78
N PHE A 320 -11.26 -12.67 15.45
CA PHE A 320 -11.62 -14.08 15.46
C PHE A 320 -12.57 -14.41 14.30
N SER A 321 -12.54 -15.66 13.88
CA SER A 321 -13.45 -16.23 12.89
C SER A 321 -14.13 -17.46 13.47
N ALA A 322 -15.41 -17.60 13.19
CA ALA A 322 -16.18 -18.79 13.54
C ALA A 322 -16.97 -19.22 12.30
N GLU A 323 -16.71 -20.44 11.85
CA GLU A 323 -17.43 -21.09 10.76
C GLU A 323 -18.17 -22.32 11.28
N ALA A 324 -19.47 -22.40 11.02
CA ALA A 324 -20.29 -23.57 11.32
C ALA A 324 -20.97 -24.05 10.03
N SER A 325 -20.82 -25.34 9.73
CA SER A 325 -21.49 -25.99 8.59
C SER A 325 -22.29 -27.18 9.09
N GLN A 326 -23.53 -27.32 8.63
CA GLN A 326 -24.39 -28.45 8.95
C GLN A 326 -25.01 -29.05 7.69
N ALA A 327 -24.73 -30.33 7.45
CA ALA A 327 -25.49 -31.12 6.49
C ALA A 327 -26.88 -31.40 7.08
N LEU A 328 -27.92 -30.77 6.53
CA LEU A 328 -29.32 -31.02 6.90
C LEU A 328 -29.83 -32.33 6.31
N SER A 329 -29.24 -32.76 5.21
CA SER A 329 -29.48 -34.05 4.56
C SER A 329 -28.28 -34.39 3.64
N THR A 330 -28.32 -35.53 2.97
CA THR A 330 -27.32 -35.87 1.93
C THR A 330 -27.31 -34.93 0.73
N LYS A 331 -28.32 -34.05 0.63
CA LYS A 331 -28.55 -33.15 -0.51
C LYS A 331 -28.52 -31.66 -0.14
N LEU A 332 -28.48 -31.34 1.15
CA LEU A 332 -28.63 -29.96 1.61
C LEU A 332 -27.63 -29.64 2.72
N LEU A 333 -26.87 -28.57 2.50
CA LEU A 333 -25.86 -28.05 3.43
C LEU A 333 -26.15 -26.58 3.76
N VAL A 334 -26.08 -26.22 5.01
CA VAL A 334 -26.07 -24.82 5.49
C VAL A 334 -24.69 -24.48 6.01
N ASN A 335 -24.22 -23.28 5.72
CA ASN A 335 -22.97 -22.72 6.23
C ASN A 335 -23.25 -21.33 6.82
N LEU A 336 -22.60 -21.05 7.96
CA LEU A 336 -22.61 -19.74 8.61
C LEU A 336 -21.18 -19.38 8.99
N ILE A 337 -20.75 -18.18 8.63
CA ILE A 337 -19.43 -17.63 8.96
C ILE A 337 -19.63 -16.28 9.64
N TYR A 338 -18.92 -16.07 10.72
CA TYR A 338 -18.79 -14.78 11.36
C TYR A 338 -17.30 -14.43 11.53
N ASP A 339 -16.90 -13.28 11.00
CA ASP A 339 -15.56 -12.73 11.12
C ASP A 339 -15.63 -11.42 11.90
N TYR A 340 -14.75 -11.27 12.88
CA TYR A 340 -14.50 -10.04 13.61
C TYR A 340 -13.04 -9.65 13.46
N ASN A 341 -12.78 -8.40 13.04
CA ASN A 341 -11.43 -7.86 12.88
C ASN A 341 -11.39 -6.47 13.49
N LYS A 342 -10.38 -6.20 14.28
CA LYS A 342 -10.18 -4.90 14.92
C LYS A 342 -8.77 -4.40 14.64
N LEU A 343 -8.68 -3.17 14.18
CA LEU A 343 -7.46 -2.39 14.21
C LEU A 343 -7.42 -1.60 15.52
N ASP A 344 -6.40 -1.81 16.31
CA ASP A 344 -6.08 -1.00 17.49
C ASP A 344 -4.94 -0.05 17.11
N PHE A 345 -5.35 1.14 16.72
CA PHE A 345 -4.47 2.20 16.25
C PHE A 345 -5.06 3.55 16.65
N THR A 346 -4.26 4.37 17.29
CA THR A 346 -4.64 5.75 17.65
C THR A 346 -3.57 6.67 17.09
N PRO A 347 -3.87 7.38 15.98
CA PRO A 347 -2.89 8.30 15.39
C PRO A 347 -2.57 9.44 16.36
N ASN A 348 -1.31 9.83 16.39
CA ASN A 348 -0.90 11.04 17.08
C ASN A 348 -1.55 12.26 16.41
N ALA A 349 -1.86 13.31 17.20
CA ALA A 349 -2.57 14.50 16.74
C ALA A 349 -1.88 15.26 15.57
N ASN A 350 -0.60 14.98 15.33
CA ASN A 350 0.20 15.58 14.25
C ASN A 350 0.69 14.56 13.22
N SER A 351 0.18 13.32 13.27
CA SER A 351 0.53 12.28 12.30
C SER A 351 -0.35 12.39 11.08
N SER A 352 0.24 12.44 9.91
CA SER A 352 -0.42 12.25 8.62
C SER A 352 -0.44 10.78 8.18
N PHE A 353 0.09 9.88 9.03
CA PHE A 353 0.13 8.46 8.74
C PHE A 353 -1.26 7.85 8.77
N GLU A 354 -1.61 7.14 7.69
CA GLU A 354 -2.83 6.36 7.57
C GLU A 354 -2.49 4.86 7.63
N ALA A 355 -3.12 4.14 8.55
CA ALA A 355 -2.86 2.71 8.74
C ALA A 355 -3.28 1.83 7.54
N ALA A 356 -4.03 2.37 6.59
CA ALA A 356 -4.54 1.69 5.40
C ALA A 356 -5.23 0.35 5.68
N PHE A 357 -5.85 0.21 6.86
CA PHE A 357 -6.57 -1.00 7.27
C PHE A 357 -8.03 -0.94 6.81
N ASN A 358 -8.25 -1.40 5.58
CA ASN A 358 -9.56 -1.31 4.92
C ASN A 358 -10.35 -2.61 5.08
N THR A 359 -10.63 -3.00 6.33
CA THR A 359 -11.31 -4.25 6.67
C THR A 359 -12.52 -3.98 7.58
N PRO A 360 -13.74 -4.46 7.23
CA PRO A 360 -14.90 -4.33 8.10
C PRO A 360 -14.67 -4.98 9.47
N GLU A 361 -15.09 -4.33 10.55
CA GLU A 361 -15.00 -4.93 11.88
C GLU A 361 -15.84 -6.22 11.97
N HIS A 362 -17.02 -6.23 11.38
CA HIS A 362 -17.92 -7.39 11.42
C HIS A 362 -18.30 -7.83 10.01
N THR A 363 -18.16 -9.11 9.74
CA THR A 363 -18.67 -9.75 8.53
C THR A 363 -19.47 -11.01 8.91
N VAL A 364 -20.69 -11.11 8.41
CA VAL A 364 -21.52 -12.32 8.50
C VAL A 364 -21.79 -12.85 7.10
N LYS A 365 -21.56 -14.14 6.90
CA LYS A 365 -21.90 -14.84 5.65
C LYS A 365 -22.76 -16.03 5.97
N ALA A 366 -23.84 -16.22 5.21
CA ALA A 366 -24.70 -17.40 5.30
C ALA A 366 -24.88 -18.00 3.92
N GLY A 367 -24.82 -19.32 3.83
CA GLY A 367 -24.94 -20.06 2.58
C GLY A 367 -25.87 -21.26 2.72
N LEU A 368 -26.65 -21.52 1.68
CA LEU A 368 -27.46 -22.70 1.50
C LEU A 368 -27.10 -23.36 0.18
N PHE A 369 -26.63 -24.60 0.24
CA PHE A 369 -26.19 -25.39 -0.91
C PHE A 369 -27.10 -26.61 -1.04
N GLY A 370 -27.63 -26.82 -2.25
CA GLY A 370 -28.50 -27.96 -2.53
C GLY A 370 -28.07 -28.70 -3.81
N ASN A 371 -28.24 -30.04 -3.77
CA ASN A 371 -28.02 -30.90 -4.93
C ASN A 371 -29.13 -31.96 -5.00
N PHE A 372 -30.03 -31.81 -5.96
CA PHE A 372 -31.23 -32.64 -6.14
C PHE A 372 -31.23 -33.28 -7.54
N GLY A 373 -30.32 -34.22 -7.75
CA GLY A 373 -30.16 -34.91 -9.04
C GLY A 373 -29.52 -33.98 -10.07
N ASP A 374 -30.26 -33.61 -11.10
CA ASP A 374 -29.76 -32.75 -12.19
C ASP A 374 -29.74 -31.24 -11.83
N ILE A 375 -30.27 -30.89 -10.67
CA ILE A 375 -30.35 -29.49 -10.23
C ILE A 375 -29.44 -29.28 -9.03
N SER A 376 -28.47 -28.38 -9.16
CA SER A 376 -27.65 -27.86 -8.07
C SER A 376 -27.89 -26.36 -7.89
N PHE A 377 -27.98 -25.88 -6.67
CA PHE A 377 -28.12 -24.47 -6.37
C PHE A 377 -27.24 -24.04 -5.21
N ASN A 378 -26.88 -22.77 -5.22
CA ASN A 378 -26.23 -22.07 -4.12
C ASN A 378 -26.92 -20.71 -3.93
N VAL A 379 -27.40 -20.47 -2.71
CA VAL A 379 -27.90 -19.16 -2.29
C VAL A 379 -27.03 -18.70 -1.14
N SER A 380 -26.44 -17.52 -1.29
CA SER A 380 -25.58 -16.93 -0.26
C SER A 380 -25.94 -15.48 0.00
N ALA A 381 -25.76 -15.05 1.25
CA ALA A 381 -25.89 -13.68 1.69
C ALA A 381 -24.64 -13.29 2.47
N ARG A 382 -24.21 -12.05 2.33
CA ARG A 382 -23.11 -11.43 3.08
C ARG A 382 -23.59 -10.08 3.62
N HIS A 383 -23.28 -9.84 4.88
CA HIS A 383 -23.41 -8.53 5.52
C HIS A 383 -22.07 -8.14 6.10
N THR A 384 -21.68 -6.87 5.91
CA THR A 384 -20.48 -6.27 6.50
C THR A 384 -20.88 -5.00 7.23
N SER A 385 -20.24 -4.73 8.37
CA SER A 385 -20.31 -3.41 9.00
C SER A 385 -19.70 -2.33 8.07
N GLU A 386 -20.03 -1.10 8.35
CA GLU A 386 -19.34 0.04 7.75
C GLU A 386 -17.87 0.02 8.16
N TYR A 387 -17.01 0.50 7.27
CA TYR A 387 -15.57 0.67 7.50
C TYR A 387 -15.10 1.86 6.68
N TYR A 388 -14.13 2.55 7.17
CA TYR A 388 -13.55 3.76 6.59
C TYR A 388 -12.19 3.49 6.00
#